data_9e5d7521ce01dada848b550ef2f94492
#
_entry.id   9e5d7521ce01dada848b550ef2f94492
#
_cell.length_a   1.000
_cell.length_b   1.000
_cell.length_c   1.000
_cell.angle_alpha   90.00
_cell.angle_beta   90.00
_cell.angle_gamma   90.00
#
_symmetry.space_group_name_H-M   'P 1'
#
loop_
_entity.id
_entity.type
_entity.pdbx_description
1 polymer ?
#
loop_
_entity_poly.entity_id
_entity_poly.type
_entity_poly.pdbx_seq_one_letter_code
_entity_poly.pdbx_strand_id
1 'polypeptide(L)'
;MKYQKPTFEIWEQEPGLDGMYKHCERVSRVCYDSQDKSKNTVESGKDFVNRMMKSGHGEMLEHMTVYLTLNTDIPKCKGYARLFKKNRYSYVHKDKQICYVTTNYRVLLQGSHKTFIKAFQNNYKSNWLDVLDYWTEPAEFHEIRKTVYMEIDRCTGESFIRHRVFSKARQSTRACDYTKDKYEGITCITPCWKVSPQASQILDLALSASETYYAELRKLGWTAEQARIVLPFDIKSPLVMTGTVDEWKEFCDVRADGVVGRPHPQSVEITEQIKKEMFK
;
A
#
# COMPACT_ATOMS: atom_id res chain seq x y z
N MET A 1 -5.73 -11.31 23.99
CA MET A 1 -4.55 -11.24 23.11
C MET A 1 -4.42 -12.52 22.29
N LYS A 2 -4.00 -12.42 21.01
CA LYS A 2 -3.84 -13.54 20.07
C LYS A 2 -2.46 -13.50 19.42
N TYR A 3 -1.97 -14.65 18.97
CA TYR A 3 -0.77 -14.76 18.12
C TYR A 3 -1.14 -15.24 16.72
N GLN A 4 -0.42 -14.71 15.72
CA GLN A 4 -0.59 -15.07 14.31
C GLN A 4 0.78 -15.09 13.63
N LYS A 5 1.00 -16.03 12.70
CA LYS A 5 2.14 -15.96 11.78
C LYS A 5 1.94 -14.82 10.76
N PRO A 6 3.03 -14.24 10.23
CA PRO A 6 2.89 -13.29 9.13
C PRO A 6 2.25 -13.96 7.91
N THR A 7 1.42 -13.20 7.20
CA THR A 7 0.75 -13.68 5.98
C THR A 7 0.87 -12.63 4.88
N PHE A 8 0.70 -13.06 3.63
CA PHE A 8 0.61 -12.15 2.49
C PHE A 8 -0.34 -12.66 1.42
N GLU A 9 -0.78 -11.75 0.56
CA GLU A 9 -1.53 -12.01 -0.66
C GLU A 9 -1.00 -11.10 -1.77
N ILE A 10 -0.87 -11.63 -2.98
CA ILE A 10 -0.62 -10.81 -4.17
C ILE A 10 -1.98 -10.43 -4.73
N TRP A 11 -2.25 -9.13 -4.81
CA TRP A 11 -3.50 -8.60 -5.31
C TRP A 11 -3.33 -8.10 -6.74
N GLU A 12 -4.09 -8.68 -7.65
CA GLU A 12 -4.16 -8.19 -9.02
C GLU A 12 -5.19 -7.07 -9.14
N GLN A 13 -4.84 -6.02 -9.88
CA GLN A 13 -5.79 -5.02 -10.30
C GLN A 13 -6.54 -5.53 -11.52
N GLU A 14 -7.87 -5.63 -11.44
CA GLU A 14 -8.69 -5.96 -12.61
C GLU A 14 -8.47 -4.93 -13.72
N PRO A 15 -8.63 -5.32 -15.01
CA PRO A 15 -8.46 -4.43 -16.14
C PRO A 15 -9.40 -3.21 -16.13
N GLY A 16 -8.97 -2.15 -16.78
CA GLY A 16 -9.78 -0.96 -17.03
C GLY A 16 -9.95 -0.03 -15.82
N LEU A 17 -10.67 1.05 -16.07
CA LEU A 17 -10.99 2.06 -15.05
C LEU A 17 -11.79 1.45 -13.89
N ASP A 18 -12.70 0.55 -14.20
CA ASP A 18 -13.55 -0.10 -13.19
C ASP A 18 -12.72 -0.96 -12.23
N GLY A 19 -11.75 -1.72 -12.77
CA GLY A 19 -10.80 -2.48 -11.96
C GLY A 19 -9.94 -1.57 -11.07
N MET A 20 -9.48 -0.43 -11.59
CA MET A 20 -8.74 0.55 -10.80
C MET A 20 -9.56 1.09 -9.62
N TYR A 21 -10.84 1.40 -9.80
CA TYR A 21 -11.70 1.89 -8.72
C TYR A 21 -11.91 0.86 -7.62
N LYS A 22 -12.20 -0.39 -7.98
CA LYS A 22 -12.33 -1.50 -7.03
C LYS A 22 -11.03 -1.74 -6.27
N HIS A 23 -9.89 -1.75 -6.98
CA HIS A 23 -8.57 -1.95 -6.39
C HIS A 23 -8.24 -0.86 -5.37
N CYS A 24 -8.48 0.41 -5.71
CA CYS A 24 -8.29 1.53 -4.79
C CYS A 24 -9.13 1.38 -3.52
N GLU A 25 -10.41 1.02 -3.64
CA GLU A 25 -11.26 0.77 -2.48
C GLU A 25 -10.70 -0.36 -1.62
N ARG A 26 -10.33 -1.51 -2.23
CA ARG A 26 -9.75 -2.66 -1.52
C ARG A 26 -8.52 -2.25 -0.71
N VAL A 27 -7.57 -1.56 -1.33
CA VAL A 27 -6.34 -1.10 -0.67
C VAL A 27 -6.64 -0.09 0.44
N SER A 28 -7.45 0.90 0.15
CA SER A 28 -7.72 1.99 1.10
C SER A 28 -8.44 1.52 2.36
N ARG A 29 -9.32 0.52 2.24
CA ARG A 29 -10.04 -0.04 3.38
C ARG A 29 -9.13 -0.71 4.40
N VAL A 30 -7.93 -1.16 3.99
CA VAL A 30 -6.91 -1.67 4.93
C VAL A 30 -6.49 -0.59 5.94
N CYS A 31 -6.34 0.66 5.50
CA CYS A 31 -5.96 1.76 6.39
C CYS A 31 -6.95 1.99 7.53
N TYR A 32 -8.23 1.75 7.27
CA TYR A 32 -9.32 2.00 8.21
C TYR A 32 -9.90 0.72 8.83
N ASP A 33 -9.29 -0.43 8.51
CA ASP A 33 -9.78 -1.74 8.91
C ASP A 33 -11.28 -1.90 8.65
N SER A 34 -11.67 -1.66 7.41
CA SER A 34 -13.08 -1.62 6.98
C SER A 34 -13.32 -2.46 5.72
N GLN A 35 -12.54 -3.51 5.53
CA GLN A 35 -12.65 -4.43 4.39
C GLN A 35 -14.03 -5.09 4.34
N ASP A 36 -14.60 -5.39 5.51
CA ASP A 36 -15.95 -5.91 5.72
C ASP A 36 -17.05 -5.03 5.13
N LYS A 37 -16.78 -3.74 4.93
CA LYS A 37 -17.74 -2.77 4.38
C LYS A 37 -17.65 -2.60 2.88
N SER A 38 -16.75 -3.32 2.21
CA SER A 38 -16.65 -3.28 0.76
C SER A 38 -17.83 -4.00 0.12
N LYS A 39 -18.48 -3.33 -0.83
CA LYS A 39 -19.49 -3.96 -1.68
C LYS A 39 -18.88 -4.62 -2.91
N ASN A 40 -17.59 -4.42 -3.14
CA ASN A 40 -16.85 -4.89 -4.30
C ASN A 40 -17.55 -4.55 -5.65
N THR A 41 -18.21 -3.40 -5.71
CA THR A 41 -18.83 -2.89 -6.94
C THR A 41 -18.07 -1.66 -7.45
N VAL A 42 -18.24 -1.38 -8.74
CA VAL A 42 -17.61 -0.21 -9.38
C VAL A 42 -18.12 1.09 -8.77
N GLU A 43 -19.42 1.17 -8.47
CA GLU A 43 -20.05 2.34 -7.83
C GLU A 43 -19.45 2.59 -6.44
N SER A 44 -19.29 1.53 -5.63
CA SER A 44 -18.67 1.64 -4.30
C SER A 44 -17.22 2.13 -4.41
N GLY A 45 -16.46 1.62 -5.38
CA GLY A 45 -15.10 2.07 -5.67
C GLY A 45 -15.03 3.53 -6.10
N LYS A 46 -15.90 3.96 -7.03
CA LYS A 46 -16.00 5.36 -7.47
C LYS A 46 -16.33 6.30 -6.31
N ASP A 47 -17.33 5.94 -5.52
CA ASP A 47 -17.72 6.73 -4.33
C ASP A 47 -16.57 6.81 -3.32
N PHE A 48 -15.83 5.71 -3.15
CA PHE A 48 -14.68 5.69 -2.25
C PHE A 48 -13.55 6.59 -2.74
N VAL A 49 -13.17 6.51 -4.01
CA VAL A 49 -12.18 7.39 -4.64
C VAL A 49 -12.58 8.86 -4.52
N ASN A 50 -13.85 9.19 -4.79
CA ASN A 50 -14.36 10.54 -4.65
C ASN A 50 -14.24 11.08 -3.21
N ARG A 51 -14.46 10.22 -2.19
CA ARG A 51 -14.21 10.61 -0.79
C ARG A 51 -12.74 10.86 -0.51
N MET A 52 -11.82 10.00 -1.01
CA MET A 52 -10.38 10.19 -0.87
C MET A 52 -9.91 11.48 -1.51
N MET A 53 -10.42 11.80 -2.71
CA MET A 53 -10.15 13.07 -3.38
C MET A 53 -10.63 14.25 -2.57
N LYS A 54 -11.87 14.22 -2.06
CA LYS A 54 -12.45 15.30 -1.25
C LYS A 54 -11.74 15.51 0.10
N SER A 55 -11.19 14.44 0.67
CA SER A 55 -10.46 14.51 1.94
C SER A 55 -8.95 14.81 1.78
N GLY A 56 -8.45 14.88 0.53
CA GLY A 56 -7.04 15.12 0.24
C GLY A 56 -6.13 13.90 0.50
N HIS A 57 -6.68 12.69 0.68
CA HIS A 57 -5.94 11.44 0.89
C HIS A 57 -5.46 10.87 -0.45
N GLY A 58 -4.57 11.60 -1.11
CA GLY A 58 -4.08 11.26 -2.44
C GLY A 58 -3.17 10.04 -2.50
N GLU A 59 -2.58 9.62 -1.37
CA GLU A 59 -1.68 8.46 -1.31
C GLU A 59 -2.38 7.15 -1.70
N MET A 60 -3.66 7.01 -1.42
CA MET A 60 -4.43 5.82 -1.80
C MET A 60 -4.57 5.69 -3.32
N LEU A 61 -4.61 6.81 -4.03
CA LEU A 61 -4.75 6.86 -5.49
C LEU A 61 -3.46 6.43 -6.21
N GLU A 62 -2.34 6.31 -5.52
CA GLU A 62 -1.09 5.79 -6.06
C GLU A 62 -1.15 4.29 -6.36
N HIS A 63 -2.04 3.56 -5.70
CA HIS A 63 -2.25 2.13 -5.93
C HIS A 63 -3.03 1.83 -7.20
N MET A 64 -3.73 2.82 -7.77
CA MET A 64 -4.43 2.71 -9.04
C MET A 64 -3.42 2.78 -10.20
N THR A 65 -2.99 1.64 -10.69
CA THR A 65 -2.04 1.57 -11.81
C THR A 65 -2.71 1.93 -13.13
N VAL A 66 -2.02 2.74 -13.91
CA VAL A 66 -2.47 3.19 -15.24
C VAL A 66 -1.44 2.83 -16.28
N TYR A 67 -1.86 2.11 -17.32
CA TYR A 67 -1.07 1.79 -18.50
C TYR A 67 -1.59 2.57 -19.69
N LEU A 68 -0.70 3.23 -20.44
CA LEU A 68 -1.05 4.05 -21.59
C LEU A 68 -0.15 3.70 -22.77
N THR A 69 -0.75 3.66 -23.96
CA THR A 69 -0.01 3.54 -25.23
C THR A 69 -0.22 4.82 -26.05
N LEU A 70 0.86 5.61 -26.20
CA LEU A 70 0.83 6.93 -26.81
C LEU A 70 1.55 6.92 -28.15
N ASN A 71 0.84 7.15 -29.25
CA ASN A 71 1.46 7.38 -30.56
C ASN A 71 2.01 8.81 -30.65
N THR A 72 3.33 8.98 -30.68
CA THR A 72 3.99 10.29 -30.66
C THR A 72 3.93 11.06 -32.00
N ASP A 73 3.38 10.46 -33.07
CA ASP A 73 3.03 11.19 -34.27
C ASP A 73 1.83 12.10 -34.05
N ILE A 74 1.00 11.78 -33.05
CA ILE A 74 -0.10 12.64 -32.60
C ILE A 74 0.48 13.71 -31.66
N PRO A 75 0.35 15.02 -31.99
CA PRO A 75 0.94 16.10 -31.18
C PRO A 75 0.55 16.08 -29.70
N LYS A 76 -0.71 15.75 -29.39
CA LYS A 76 -1.22 15.63 -28.01
C LYS A 76 -0.51 14.51 -27.26
N CYS A 77 -0.39 13.31 -27.84
CA CYS A 77 0.33 12.17 -27.27
C CYS A 77 1.81 12.47 -27.05
N LYS A 78 2.47 13.14 -28.00
CA LYS A 78 3.85 13.60 -27.88
C LYS A 78 4.02 14.56 -26.69
N GLY A 79 3.03 15.41 -26.46
CA GLY A 79 2.97 16.29 -25.28
C GLY A 79 2.92 15.49 -23.98
N TYR A 80 2.00 14.55 -23.87
CA TYR A 80 1.87 13.68 -22.69
C TYR A 80 3.15 12.84 -22.45
N ALA A 81 3.70 12.20 -23.46
CA ALA A 81 4.93 11.41 -23.33
C ALA A 81 6.08 12.24 -22.73
N ARG A 82 6.24 13.51 -23.13
CA ARG A 82 7.23 14.43 -22.54
C ARG A 82 6.96 14.76 -21.08
N LEU A 83 5.69 14.92 -20.69
CA LEU A 83 5.29 15.21 -19.32
C LEU A 83 5.56 14.00 -18.42
N PHE A 84 5.15 12.80 -18.83
CA PHE A 84 5.40 11.57 -18.08
C PHE A 84 6.89 11.27 -17.95
N LYS A 85 7.71 11.48 -19.00
CA LYS A 85 9.16 11.29 -18.92
C LYS A 85 9.84 12.17 -17.86
N LYS A 86 9.25 13.31 -17.51
CA LYS A 86 9.75 14.21 -16.45
C LYS A 86 9.16 13.89 -15.07
N ASN A 87 8.18 13.02 -15.00
CA ASN A 87 7.52 12.66 -13.75
C ASN A 87 8.20 11.45 -13.12
N ARG A 88 8.70 11.59 -11.89
CA ARG A 88 9.46 10.53 -11.19
C ARG A 88 8.62 9.31 -10.78
N TYR A 89 7.32 9.37 -10.89
CA TYR A 89 6.38 8.29 -10.56
C TYR A 89 5.79 7.64 -11.82
N SER A 90 6.42 7.90 -12.97
CA SER A 90 5.99 7.36 -14.25
C SER A 90 7.18 6.73 -14.97
N TYR A 91 6.97 5.56 -15.51
CA TYR A 91 7.93 4.85 -16.36
C TYR A 91 7.52 5.03 -17.80
N VAL A 92 8.48 5.35 -18.67
CA VAL A 92 8.23 5.61 -20.09
C VAL A 92 9.25 4.85 -20.91
N HIS A 93 8.79 3.82 -21.60
CA HIS A 93 9.55 3.12 -22.62
C HIS A 93 9.13 3.64 -24.00
N LYS A 94 10.10 3.90 -24.89
CA LYS A 94 9.82 4.33 -26.25
C LYS A 94 10.32 3.29 -27.24
N ASP A 95 9.40 2.77 -28.05
CA ASP A 95 9.70 1.96 -29.22
C ASP A 95 9.16 2.68 -30.48
N LYS A 96 10.05 3.06 -31.40
CA LYS A 96 9.73 3.85 -32.62
C LYS A 96 8.88 5.09 -32.31
N GLN A 97 7.65 5.15 -32.81
CA GLN A 97 6.69 6.24 -32.55
C GLN A 97 5.77 5.99 -31.36
N ILE A 98 5.85 4.82 -30.72
CA ILE A 98 5.00 4.47 -29.59
C ILE A 98 5.74 4.72 -28.28
N CYS A 99 5.06 5.33 -27.31
CA CYS A 99 5.51 5.41 -25.93
C CYS A 99 4.57 4.61 -25.05
N TYR A 100 5.12 3.65 -24.35
CA TYR A 100 4.47 2.85 -23.32
C TYR A 100 4.69 3.52 -21.97
N VAL A 101 3.61 3.86 -21.29
CA VAL A 101 3.69 4.61 -20.03
C VAL A 101 3.01 3.81 -18.94
N THR A 102 3.76 3.50 -17.88
CA THR A 102 3.21 3.00 -16.62
C THR A 102 3.22 4.14 -15.61
N THR A 103 2.07 4.45 -15.01
CA THR A 103 1.92 5.51 -14.01
C THR A 103 0.81 5.16 -13.03
N ASN A 104 0.31 6.13 -12.26
CA ASN A 104 -0.79 5.96 -11.33
C ASN A 104 -1.79 7.12 -11.40
N TYR A 105 -2.99 6.87 -10.91
CA TYR A 105 -4.10 7.83 -10.99
C TYR A 105 -3.82 9.16 -10.24
N ARG A 106 -3.07 9.12 -9.14
CA ARG A 106 -2.64 10.33 -8.43
C ARG A 106 -1.84 11.27 -9.33
N VAL A 107 -0.94 10.73 -10.15
CA VAL A 107 -0.15 11.52 -11.11
C VAL A 107 -1.05 12.24 -12.09
N LEU A 108 -2.08 11.57 -12.60
CA LEU A 108 -3.04 12.18 -13.54
C LEU A 108 -3.83 13.32 -12.90
N LEU A 109 -4.29 13.12 -11.67
CA LEU A 109 -5.00 14.18 -10.92
C LEU A 109 -4.08 15.33 -10.55
N GLN A 110 -2.85 15.05 -10.12
CA GLN A 110 -1.88 16.09 -9.81
C GLN A 110 -1.55 16.94 -11.04
N GLY A 111 -1.46 16.32 -12.22
CA GLY A 111 -1.20 17.00 -13.48
C GLY A 111 0.07 17.83 -13.44
N SER A 112 -0.02 19.10 -13.81
CA SER A 112 1.10 20.04 -13.83
C SER A 112 1.40 20.72 -12.48
N HIS A 113 0.61 20.45 -11.44
CA HIS A 113 0.85 21.01 -10.11
C HIS A 113 2.08 20.39 -9.44
N LYS A 114 2.86 21.20 -8.69
CA LYS A 114 4.05 20.71 -7.98
C LYS A 114 3.74 19.65 -6.93
N THR A 115 2.58 19.75 -6.28
CA THR A 115 2.15 18.81 -5.23
C THR A 115 0.69 18.45 -5.38
N PHE A 116 0.30 17.29 -4.85
CA PHE A 116 -1.10 16.87 -4.81
C PHE A 116 -1.97 17.86 -4.02
N ILE A 117 -1.45 18.43 -2.94
CA ILE A 117 -2.15 19.45 -2.15
C ILE A 117 -2.50 20.66 -3.01
N LYS A 118 -1.59 21.16 -3.86
CA LYS A 118 -1.87 22.27 -4.77
C LYS A 118 -2.92 21.90 -5.83
N ALA A 119 -2.87 20.68 -6.35
CA ALA A 119 -3.90 20.20 -7.27
C ALA A 119 -5.28 20.16 -6.57
N PHE A 120 -5.31 19.65 -5.34
CA PHE A 120 -6.52 19.59 -4.51
C PHE A 120 -7.10 21.00 -4.24
N GLN A 121 -6.27 21.95 -3.80
CA GLN A 121 -6.67 23.34 -3.56
C GLN A 121 -7.24 24.03 -4.82
N ASN A 122 -6.72 23.67 -6.00
CA ASN A 122 -7.18 24.19 -7.29
C ASN A 122 -8.28 23.33 -7.95
N ASN A 123 -8.91 22.41 -7.22
CA ASN A 123 -9.94 21.51 -7.72
C ASN A 123 -9.51 20.77 -9.01
N TYR A 124 -8.24 20.34 -9.06
CA TYR A 124 -7.65 19.59 -10.19
C TYR A 124 -7.75 20.26 -11.56
N LYS A 125 -7.79 21.59 -11.62
CA LYS A 125 -7.97 22.34 -12.89
C LYS A 125 -6.94 22.06 -13.98
N SER A 126 -5.75 21.58 -13.62
CA SER A 126 -4.67 21.23 -14.55
C SER A 126 -4.37 19.73 -14.57
N ASN A 127 -5.37 18.88 -14.32
CA ASN A 127 -5.22 17.44 -14.36
C ASN A 127 -4.96 16.91 -15.79
N TRP A 128 -4.57 15.64 -15.88
CA TRP A 128 -4.29 14.95 -17.14
C TRP A 128 -5.24 13.78 -17.39
N LEU A 129 -6.46 13.84 -16.86
CA LEU A 129 -7.42 12.73 -16.93
C LEU A 129 -7.83 12.37 -18.36
N ASP A 130 -7.81 13.32 -19.28
CA ASP A 130 -8.09 13.08 -20.69
C ASP A 130 -7.07 12.18 -21.39
N VAL A 131 -5.92 11.90 -20.75
CA VAL A 131 -4.97 10.89 -21.25
C VAL A 131 -5.52 9.47 -21.09
N LEU A 132 -6.53 9.25 -20.27
CA LEU A 132 -7.18 7.94 -20.11
C LEU A 132 -7.89 7.45 -21.38
N ASP A 133 -8.13 8.34 -22.36
CA ASP A 133 -8.56 7.93 -23.70
C ASP A 133 -7.53 7.02 -24.41
N TYR A 134 -6.28 7.03 -23.96
CA TYR A 134 -5.17 6.19 -24.45
C TYR A 134 -4.83 5.04 -23.49
N TRP A 135 -5.73 4.73 -22.57
CA TRP A 135 -5.56 3.58 -21.67
C TRP A 135 -5.50 2.28 -22.48
N THR A 136 -4.68 1.35 -22.02
CA THR A 136 -4.53 0.03 -22.63
C THR A 136 -4.28 -1.03 -21.56
N GLU A 137 -4.48 -2.29 -21.90
CA GLU A 137 -3.93 -3.39 -21.12
C GLU A 137 -2.40 -3.34 -21.12
N PRO A 138 -1.75 -3.86 -20.06
CA PRO A 138 -0.30 -3.92 -20.02
C PRO A 138 0.26 -4.71 -21.22
N ALA A 139 1.21 -4.13 -21.92
CA ALA A 139 1.94 -4.73 -23.04
C ALA A 139 3.41 -4.97 -22.65
N GLU A 140 4.15 -5.68 -23.49
CA GLU A 140 5.54 -6.10 -23.24
C GLU A 140 6.47 -4.99 -22.75
N PHE A 141 6.29 -3.76 -23.23
CA PHE A 141 7.14 -2.62 -22.87
C PHE A 141 6.61 -1.76 -21.72
N HIS A 142 5.56 -2.20 -21.05
CA HIS A 142 5.11 -1.56 -19.82
C HIS A 142 5.84 -2.12 -18.60
N GLU A 143 6.19 -1.24 -17.67
CA GLU A 143 6.65 -1.66 -16.34
C GLU A 143 5.46 -2.20 -15.55
N ILE A 144 5.41 -3.53 -15.39
CA ILE A 144 4.29 -4.18 -14.68
C ILE A 144 4.37 -3.87 -13.19
N ARG A 145 3.28 -3.37 -12.62
CA ARG A 145 3.16 -3.13 -11.18
C ARG A 145 2.36 -4.24 -10.52
N LYS A 146 2.85 -4.67 -9.37
CA LYS A 146 2.22 -5.68 -8.51
C LYS A 146 1.89 -5.08 -7.15
N THR A 147 0.78 -5.50 -6.57
CA THR A 147 0.35 -5.11 -5.23
C THR A 147 0.44 -6.30 -4.30
N VAL A 148 1.07 -6.13 -3.14
CA VAL A 148 1.12 -7.14 -2.09
C VAL A 148 0.47 -6.59 -0.82
N TYR A 149 -0.51 -7.30 -0.31
CA TYR A 149 -1.06 -7.14 1.03
C TYR A 149 -0.29 -8.04 1.98
N MET A 150 0.07 -7.53 3.15
CA MET A 150 0.83 -8.26 4.17
C MET A 150 0.21 -8.03 5.54
N GLU A 151 0.06 -9.09 6.32
CA GLU A 151 -0.18 -8.99 7.76
C GLU A 151 1.13 -9.30 8.47
N ILE A 152 1.81 -8.27 8.91
CA ILE A 152 3.13 -8.32 9.55
C ILE A 152 3.11 -7.52 10.85
N ASP A 153 4.14 -7.68 11.68
CA ASP A 153 4.33 -6.84 12.85
C ASP A 153 4.66 -5.39 12.45
N ARG A 154 4.39 -4.48 13.37
CA ARG A 154 4.63 -3.05 13.13
C ARG A 154 6.10 -2.74 12.89
N CYS A 155 7.03 -3.41 13.60
CA CYS A 155 8.46 -3.19 13.49
C CYS A 155 8.98 -3.56 12.09
N THR A 156 8.60 -4.74 11.59
CA THR A 156 8.90 -5.16 10.21
C THR A 156 8.30 -4.17 9.20
N GLY A 157 7.06 -3.75 9.42
CA GLY A 157 6.39 -2.75 8.59
C GLY A 157 7.12 -1.40 8.56
N GLU A 158 7.68 -0.92 9.69
CA GLU A 158 8.51 0.29 9.73
C GLU A 158 9.76 0.16 8.84
N SER A 159 10.36 -1.02 8.76
CA SER A 159 11.51 -1.26 7.89
C SER A 159 11.11 -1.27 6.40
N PHE A 160 9.92 -1.79 6.07
CA PHE A 160 9.42 -1.90 4.71
C PHE A 160 9.02 -0.54 4.12
N ILE A 161 8.39 0.32 4.91
CA ILE A 161 8.01 1.67 4.44
C ILE A 161 9.20 2.58 4.12
N ARG A 162 10.43 2.18 4.45
CA ARG A 162 11.65 2.91 4.08
C ARG A 162 12.02 2.74 2.60
N HIS A 163 11.47 1.75 1.89
CA HIS A 163 11.60 1.59 0.44
C HIS A 163 10.67 2.61 -0.25
N ARG A 164 11.21 3.77 -0.59
CA ARG A 164 10.44 4.96 -1.01
C ARG A 164 9.82 4.88 -2.39
N VAL A 165 10.22 3.90 -3.19
CA VAL A 165 9.70 3.69 -4.55
C VAL A 165 8.27 3.17 -4.55
N PHE A 166 7.88 2.40 -3.53
CA PHE A 166 6.54 1.84 -3.42
C PHE A 166 5.48 2.85 -3.02
N SER A 167 4.28 2.69 -3.58
CA SER A 167 3.04 3.20 -2.98
C SER A 167 2.68 2.35 -1.77
N LYS A 168 2.26 2.96 -0.66
CA LYS A 168 2.06 2.27 0.61
C LYS A 168 0.79 2.68 1.31
N ALA A 169 0.04 1.69 1.80
CA ALA A 169 -1.13 1.88 2.63
C ALA A 169 -1.04 0.95 3.85
N ARG A 170 -1.07 1.49 5.06
CA ARG A 170 -0.97 0.72 6.30
C ARG A 170 -2.14 0.97 7.23
N GLN A 171 -2.59 -0.08 7.92
CA GLN A 171 -3.61 0.02 8.95
C GLN A 171 -3.22 1.07 9.99
N SER A 172 -4.14 1.99 10.25
CA SER A 172 -3.91 3.10 11.16
C SER A 172 -4.36 2.75 12.58
N THR A 173 -3.41 2.63 13.50
CA THR A 173 -3.71 2.49 14.94
C THR A 173 -4.42 3.72 15.54
N ARG A 174 -4.57 4.81 14.78
CA ARG A 174 -5.39 5.97 15.17
C ARG A 174 -6.87 5.69 14.98
N ALA A 175 -7.22 4.91 13.96
CA ALA A 175 -8.60 4.61 13.58
C ALA A 175 -9.10 3.27 14.14
N CYS A 176 -8.18 2.35 14.46
CA CYS A 176 -8.51 1.02 14.97
C CYS A 176 -8.66 1.05 16.49
N ASP A 177 -9.83 0.71 16.96
CA ASP A 177 -10.14 0.60 18.40
C ASP A 177 -10.20 -0.89 18.79
N TYR A 178 -9.10 -1.39 19.36
CA TYR A 178 -8.92 -2.80 19.72
C TYR A 178 -9.79 -3.28 20.87
N THR A 179 -10.60 -2.42 21.49
CA THR A 179 -11.62 -2.81 22.48
C THR A 179 -12.93 -3.25 21.83
N LYS A 180 -13.09 -3.06 20.52
CA LYS A 180 -14.32 -3.47 19.83
C LYS A 180 -14.34 -4.97 19.58
N ASP A 181 -15.53 -5.56 19.65
CA ASP A 181 -15.74 -7.02 19.52
C ASP A 181 -15.11 -7.63 18.27
N LYS A 182 -15.08 -6.90 17.16
CA LYS A 182 -14.47 -7.39 15.90
C LYS A 182 -12.99 -7.73 16.01
N TYR A 183 -12.27 -7.20 17.00
CA TYR A 183 -10.83 -7.50 17.19
C TYR A 183 -10.61 -8.65 18.18
N GLU A 184 -11.54 -8.86 19.11
CA GLU A 184 -11.38 -9.82 20.21
C GLU A 184 -10.03 -9.65 20.94
N GLY A 185 -9.59 -8.39 21.09
CA GLY A 185 -8.31 -8.00 21.66
C GLY A 185 -7.22 -7.69 20.60
N ILE A 186 -5.99 -7.49 21.07
CA ILE A 186 -4.85 -7.27 20.17
C ILE A 186 -4.34 -8.60 19.59
N THR A 187 -3.93 -8.58 18.33
CA THR A 187 -3.21 -9.67 17.68
C THR A 187 -1.74 -9.28 17.53
N CYS A 188 -0.82 -10.15 17.94
CA CYS A 188 0.62 -9.98 17.77
C CYS A 188 1.18 -10.98 16.77
N ILE A 189 2.25 -10.62 16.06
CA ILE A 189 2.92 -11.54 15.15
C ILE A 189 3.87 -12.43 15.96
N THR A 190 3.77 -13.75 15.73
CA THR A 190 4.64 -14.74 16.38
C THR A 190 6.08 -14.55 15.93
N PRO A 191 7.06 -14.45 16.86
CA PRO A 191 8.46 -14.42 16.50
C PRO A 191 8.88 -15.63 15.65
N CYS A 192 9.66 -15.42 14.58
CA CYS A 192 10.14 -16.49 13.71
C CYS A 192 11.30 -17.30 14.31
N TRP A 193 11.93 -16.83 15.38
CA TRP A 193 13.00 -17.53 16.08
C TRP A 193 12.47 -18.39 17.23
N LYS A 194 13.30 -19.35 17.65
CA LYS A 194 12.97 -20.23 18.78
C LYS A 194 12.87 -19.43 20.08
N VAL A 195 11.74 -19.49 20.73
CA VAL A 195 11.47 -18.87 22.03
C VAL A 195 11.51 -19.95 23.11
N SER A 196 12.30 -19.75 24.18
CA SER A 196 12.29 -20.66 25.33
C SER A 196 10.97 -20.54 26.12
N PRO A 197 10.57 -21.56 26.88
CA PRO A 197 9.36 -21.47 27.71
C PRO A 197 9.35 -20.26 28.67
N GLN A 198 10.51 -19.95 29.28
CA GLN A 198 10.66 -18.80 30.17
C GLN A 198 10.50 -17.47 29.40
N ALA A 199 11.10 -17.34 28.21
CA ALA A 199 10.96 -16.16 27.37
C ALA A 199 9.51 -16.00 26.86
N SER A 200 8.83 -17.11 26.53
CA SER A 200 7.41 -17.07 26.14
C SER A 200 6.54 -16.52 27.26
N GLN A 201 6.75 -16.96 28.50
CA GLN A 201 6.01 -16.44 29.65
C GLN A 201 6.21 -14.93 29.84
N ILE A 202 7.44 -14.45 29.70
CA ILE A 202 7.74 -13.00 29.80
C ILE A 202 7.04 -12.23 28.68
N LEU A 203 7.09 -12.73 27.43
CA LEU A 203 6.38 -12.10 26.32
C LEU A 203 4.87 -12.06 26.56
N ASP A 204 4.27 -13.17 26.98
CA ASP A 204 2.84 -13.27 27.24
C ASP A 204 2.40 -12.27 28.32
N LEU A 205 3.17 -12.14 29.39
CA LEU A 205 2.91 -11.16 30.45
C LEU A 205 3.00 -9.72 29.94
N ALA A 206 4.05 -9.39 29.19
CA ALA A 206 4.29 -8.04 28.67
C ALA A 206 3.19 -7.63 27.68
N LEU A 207 2.85 -8.52 26.73
CA LEU A 207 1.84 -8.24 25.70
C LEU A 207 0.43 -8.21 26.28
N SER A 208 0.10 -9.08 27.25
CA SER A 208 -1.18 -9.06 27.97
C SER A 208 -1.33 -7.81 28.84
N ALA A 209 -0.25 -7.35 29.47
CA ALA A 209 -0.25 -6.08 30.19
C ALA A 209 -0.51 -4.90 29.25
N SER A 210 0.13 -4.89 28.07
CA SER A 210 -0.09 -3.87 27.04
C SER A 210 -1.57 -3.81 26.59
N GLU A 211 -2.20 -4.96 26.33
CA GLU A 211 -3.62 -5.06 25.99
C GLU A 211 -4.51 -4.52 27.11
N THR A 212 -4.22 -4.93 28.36
CA THR A 212 -4.96 -4.49 29.53
C THR A 212 -4.87 -2.98 29.69
N TYR A 213 -3.69 -2.40 29.63
CA TYR A 213 -3.50 -0.95 29.76
C TYR A 213 -4.15 -0.17 28.63
N TYR A 214 -4.11 -0.70 27.40
CA TYR A 214 -4.85 -0.10 26.30
C TYR A 214 -6.35 -0.04 26.61
N ALA A 215 -6.93 -1.14 27.05
CA ALA A 215 -8.36 -1.21 27.40
C ALA A 215 -8.72 -0.28 28.57
N GLU A 216 -7.88 -0.21 29.60
CA GLU A 216 -8.11 0.70 30.75
C GLU A 216 -8.03 2.18 30.31
N LEU A 217 -7.06 2.57 29.50
CA LEU A 217 -7.00 3.93 28.93
C LEU A 217 -8.26 4.25 28.11
N ARG A 218 -8.78 3.29 27.32
CA ARG A 218 -10.05 3.46 26.59
C ARG A 218 -11.23 3.65 27.52
N LYS A 219 -11.32 2.90 28.63
CA LYS A 219 -12.35 3.05 29.67
C LYS A 219 -12.29 4.43 30.34
N LEU A 220 -11.09 4.97 30.54
CA LEU A 220 -10.87 6.32 31.09
C LEU A 220 -11.20 7.44 30.08
N GLY A 221 -11.73 7.11 28.88
CA GLY A 221 -12.16 8.08 27.88
C GLY A 221 -11.07 8.50 26.88
N TRP A 222 -9.87 7.92 26.93
CA TRP A 222 -8.85 8.19 25.91
C TRP A 222 -9.31 7.72 24.54
N THR A 223 -9.04 8.48 23.49
CA THR A 223 -9.29 8.03 22.11
C THR A 223 -8.36 6.88 21.73
N ALA A 224 -8.71 6.08 20.72
CA ALA A 224 -7.80 5.05 20.18
C ALA A 224 -6.46 5.64 19.78
N GLU A 225 -6.44 6.85 19.21
CA GLU A 225 -5.24 7.59 18.87
C GLU A 225 -4.34 7.91 20.08
N GLN A 226 -4.91 8.20 21.22
CA GLN A 226 -4.19 8.47 22.46
C GLN A 226 -3.73 7.15 23.12
N ALA A 227 -4.65 6.19 23.27
CA ALA A 227 -4.38 4.93 23.96
C ALA A 227 -3.33 4.05 23.27
N ARG A 228 -3.15 4.18 21.95
CA ARG A 228 -2.15 3.41 21.17
C ARG A 228 -0.70 3.54 21.65
N ILE A 229 -0.39 4.48 22.52
CA ILE A 229 0.97 4.69 23.06
C ILE A 229 1.50 3.46 23.82
N VAL A 230 0.60 2.64 24.38
CA VAL A 230 0.97 1.40 25.11
C VAL A 230 0.97 0.16 24.22
N LEU A 231 0.65 0.25 22.91
CA LEU A 231 0.65 -0.90 22.02
C LEU A 231 2.08 -1.37 21.71
N PRO A 232 2.31 -2.70 21.67
CA PRO A 232 3.62 -3.26 21.41
C PRO A 232 4.02 -3.12 19.93
N PHE A 233 5.34 -3.21 19.65
CA PHE A 233 5.84 -3.21 18.27
C PHE A 233 5.47 -4.48 17.50
N ASP A 234 5.23 -5.59 18.20
CA ASP A 234 4.84 -6.86 17.60
C ASP A 234 3.35 -6.94 17.22
N ILE A 235 2.58 -5.86 17.51
CA ILE A 235 1.18 -5.81 17.09
C ILE A 235 1.05 -5.98 15.58
N LYS A 236 0.10 -6.84 15.17
CA LYS A 236 -0.26 -7.00 13.76
C LYS A 236 -0.60 -5.65 13.14
N SER A 237 0.03 -5.33 12.04
CA SER A 237 -0.13 -4.08 11.32
C SER A 237 -0.21 -4.35 9.81
N PRO A 238 -1.40 -4.61 9.27
CA PRO A 238 -1.60 -4.80 7.85
C PRO A 238 -1.00 -3.68 7.01
N LEU A 239 -0.24 -4.06 5.98
CA LEU A 239 0.47 -3.17 5.06
C LEU A 239 0.20 -3.59 3.62
N VAL A 240 -0.15 -2.65 2.75
CA VAL A 240 -0.23 -2.86 1.31
C VAL A 240 0.90 -2.07 0.64
N MET A 241 1.61 -2.71 -0.27
CA MET A 241 2.64 -2.08 -1.07
C MET A 241 2.39 -2.36 -2.55
N THR A 242 2.51 -1.32 -3.40
CA THR A 242 2.40 -1.44 -4.87
C THR A 242 3.64 -0.85 -5.51
N GLY A 243 4.32 -1.62 -6.32
CA GLY A 243 5.54 -1.23 -7.04
C GLY A 243 5.70 -2.03 -8.33
N THR A 244 6.69 -1.68 -9.14
CA THR A 244 7.05 -2.46 -10.33
C THR A 244 7.68 -3.80 -9.96
N VAL A 245 7.68 -4.72 -10.91
CA VAL A 245 8.33 -6.04 -10.73
C VAL A 245 9.81 -5.86 -10.38
N ASP A 246 10.51 -4.91 -10.99
CA ASP A 246 11.93 -4.67 -10.69
C ASP A 246 12.13 -4.05 -9.30
N GLU A 247 11.26 -3.15 -8.87
CA GLU A 247 11.26 -2.63 -7.48
C GLU A 247 11.03 -3.76 -6.46
N TRP A 248 10.17 -4.72 -6.78
CA TRP A 248 9.96 -5.91 -5.94
C TRP A 248 11.19 -6.82 -5.91
N LYS A 249 11.94 -6.97 -7.01
CA LYS A 249 13.23 -7.72 -7.02
C LYS A 249 14.23 -7.04 -6.08
N GLU A 250 14.47 -5.73 -6.23
CA GLU A 250 15.34 -4.96 -5.33
C GLU A 250 14.91 -5.08 -3.86
N PHE A 251 13.60 -5.02 -3.60
CA PHE A 251 13.07 -5.20 -2.25
C PHE A 251 13.44 -6.57 -1.70
N CYS A 252 13.27 -7.64 -2.47
CA CYS A 252 13.63 -9.00 -2.06
C CYS A 252 15.13 -9.16 -1.86
N ASP A 253 15.97 -8.61 -2.74
CA ASP A 253 17.43 -8.63 -2.61
C ASP A 253 17.89 -7.99 -1.29
N VAL A 254 17.24 -6.89 -0.87
CA VAL A 254 17.57 -6.20 0.38
C VAL A 254 16.97 -6.92 1.61
N ARG A 255 15.73 -7.42 1.53
CA ARG A 255 14.95 -7.86 2.69
C ARG A 255 14.95 -9.37 2.93
N ALA A 256 15.26 -10.16 1.90
CA ALA A 256 15.47 -11.60 2.02
C ALA A 256 16.95 -11.95 1.89
N ASP A 257 17.61 -11.55 0.81
CA ASP A 257 18.97 -11.98 0.50
C ASP A 257 20.07 -11.19 1.26
N GLY A 258 19.73 -9.98 1.73
CA GLY A 258 20.63 -9.19 2.56
C GLY A 258 21.83 -8.57 1.84
N VAL A 259 21.66 -8.20 0.57
CA VAL A 259 22.74 -7.64 -0.28
C VAL A 259 23.37 -6.36 0.27
N VAL A 260 22.67 -5.62 1.14
CA VAL A 260 23.18 -4.40 1.80
C VAL A 260 23.45 -4.58 3.29
N GLY A 261 23.38 -5.80 3.80
CA GLY A 261 23.59 -6.15 5.20
C GLY A 261 22.54 -7.13 5.70
N ARG A 262 22.79 -7.75 6.87
CA ARG A 262 21.92 -8.78 7.43
C ARG A 262 20.52 -8.23 7.72
N PRO A 263 19.46 -8.71 7.07
CA PRO A 263 18.11 -8.28 7.34
C PRO A 263 17.57 -8.89 8.64
N HIS A 264 16.52 -8.27 9.20
CA HIS A 264 15.86 -8.80 10.40
C HIS A 264 15.17 -10.14 10.07
N PRO A 265 15.25 -11.18 10.93
CA PRO A 265 14.68 -12.50 10.64
C PRO A 265 13.19 -12.50 10.26
N GLN A 266 12.34 -11.73 10.93
CA GLN A 266 10.92 -11.60 10.57
C GLN A 266 10.71 -10.95 9.20
N SER A 267 11.62 -10.06 8.78
CA SER A 267 11.62 -9.51 7.42
C SER A 267 11.93 -10.61 6.39
N VAL A 268 12.95 -11.44 6.67
CA VAL A 268 13.34 -12.57 5.81
C VAL A 268 12.17 -13.55 5.67
N GLU A 269 11.56 -13.97 6.79
CA GLU A 269 10.47 -14.95 6.81
C GLU A 269 9.35 -14.64 5.81
N ILE A 270 8.91 -13.40 5.78
CA ILE A 270 7.79 -13.00 4.88
C ILE A 270 8.29 -12.69 3.46
N THR A 271 9.47 -12.07 3.33
CA THR A 271 9.97 -11.63 2.02
C THR A 271 10.42 -12.79 1.15
N GLU A 272 10.99 -13.87 1.72
CA GLU A 272 11.32 -15.10 0.98
C GLU A 272 10.06 -15.75 0.39
N GLN A 273 8.97 -15.75 1.13
CA GLN A 273 7.69 -16.29 0.65
C GLN A 273 7.13 -15.44 -0.50
N ILE A 274 7.16 -14.11 -0.37
CA ILE A 274 6.75 -13.19 -1.43
C ILE A 274 7.62 -13.40 -2.68
N LYS A 275 8.95 -13.48 -2.51
CA LYS A 275 9.90 -13.72 -3.60
C LYS A 275 9.58 -15.00 -4.35
N LYS A 276 9.38 -16.10 -3.61
CA LYS A 276 9.05 -17.40 -4.19
C LYS A 276 7.73 -17.40 -4.95
N GLU A 277 6.72 -16.68 -4.46
CA GLU A 277 5.41 -16.62 -5.11
C GLU A 277 5.41 -15.70 -6.33
N MET A 278 6.06 -14.56 -6.25
CA MET A 278 6.05 -13.52 -7.28
C MET A 278 6.93 -13.84 -8.49
N PHE A 279 8.01 -14.60 -8.29
CA PHE A 279 9.04 -14.87 -9.31
C PHE A 279 9.15 -16.38 -9.64
N LYS A 280 8.04 -17.11 -9.55
CA LYS A 280 7.93 -18.51 -9.97
C LYS A 280 8.25 -18.70 -11.44
#